data_80bc97c880dcabc50e9966c6af7ef257
#
_entry.id   80bc97c880dcabc50e9966c6af7ef257
#
_cell.length_a   1.000
_cell.length_b   1.000
_cell.length_c   1.000
_cell.angle_alpha   90.00
_cell.angle_beta   90.00
_cell.angle_gamma   90.00
#
_symmetry.space_group_name_H-M   'P 1'
#
loop_
_entity.id
_entity.type
_entity.pdbx_description
1 polymer ?
#
loop_
_entity_poly.entity_id
_entity_poly.type
_entity_poly.pdbx_seq_one_letter_code
_entity_poly.pdbx_strand_id
1 'polypeptide(L)'
;LYKFNMKELYWQVNGWYESKPEPEGSYYPFTKGLRGEVADEQYVGEQLDLIESLFLNFYPDTTLNRCLPLKILLCSKLDEYSAYGDLSKTFNVYNGYDYLAFNWGNESVLTFTDVQKNSFRKEVNNVFLTRLLDKAKVIVDPAFYEGMNYERITATDMYSRGFIKAGTKQAD
;
A
#
# COMPACT_ATOMS: atom_id res chain seq x y z
N LEU A 1 6.83 -4.80 -19.45
CA LEU A 1 8.29 -4.60 -19.26
C LEU A 1 8.50 -3.51 -18.24
N TYR A 2 8.76 -3.91 -17.00
CA TYR A 2 9.04 -2.98 -15.92
C TYR A 2 10.50 -2.51 -16.05
N LYS A 3 10.70 -1.20 -16.24
CA LYS A 3 12.03 -0.62 -16.24
C LYS A 3 12.43 -0.30 -14.81
N PHE A 4 13.48 -0.90 -14.37
CA PHE A 4 14.08 -0.67 -13.08
C PHE A 4 14.88 0.64 -13.09
N ASN A 5 14.58 1.56 -12.19
CA ASN A 5 15.33 2.80 -12.04
C ASN A 5 15.75 2.99 -10.56
N MET A 6 16.95 2.55 -10.24
CA MET A 6 17.53 2.62 -8.90
C MET A 6 17.56 4.04 -8.32
N LYS A 7 17.95 5.01 -9.15
CA LYS A 7 18.05 6.42 -8.73
C LYS A 7 16.69 6.99 -8.35
N GLU A 8 15.66 6.60 -9.11
CA GLU A 8 14.30 7.08 -8.89
C GLU A 8 13.66 6.43 -7.66
N LEU A 9 13.93 5.15 -7.42
CA LEU A 9 13.51 4.46 -6.21
C LEU A 9 14.13 5.13 -4.98
N TYR A 10 15.43 5.39 -4.99
CA TYR A 10 16.13 6.07 -3.91
C TYR A 10 15.53 7.45 -3.64
N TRP A 11 15.32 8.24 -4.68
CA TRP A 11 14.77 9.59 -4.56
C TRP A 11 13.32 9.57 -4.04
N GLN A 12 12.47 8.71 -4.55
CA GLN A 12 11.04 8.72 -4.24
C GLN A 12 10.67 7.98 -2.94
N VAL A 13 11.45 7.00 -2.56
CA VAL A 13 11.18 6.19 -1.36
C VAL A 13 12.03 6.62 -0.18
N ASN A 14 13.30 6.96 -0.38
CA ASN A 14 14.21 7.37 0.67
C ASN A 14 14.36 8.89 0.80
N GLY A 15 14.09 9.65 -0.26
CA GLY A 15 14.30 11.11 -0.28
C GLY A 15 13.41 11.89 0.68
N TRP A 16 12.35 11.28 1.19
CA TRP A 16 11.49 11.89 2.20
C TRP A 16 11.99 11.63 3.62
N TYR A 17 12.94 10.72 3.75
CA TYR A 17 13.37 10.22 5.03
C TYR A 17 14.84 9.85 5.04
N GLU A 18 15.65 10.84 4.94
CA GLU A 18 16.86 10.73 5.71
C GLU A 18 16.42 10.84 7.17
N SER A 19 16.56 9.77 7.95
CA SER A 19 16.56 9.90 9.40
C SER A 19 17.79 10.74 9.74
N LYS A 20 17.63 12.06 9.66
CA LYS A 20 18.66 12.99 10.05
C LYS A 20 18.67 13.03 11.56
N PRO A 21 19.85 12.93 12.17
CA PRO A 21 19.96 13.29 13.58
C PRO A 21 19.38 14.70 13.72
N GLU A 22 18.39 14.84 14.56
CA GLU A 22 17.87 16.16 14.92
C GLU A 22 18.96 16.94 15.68
N PRO A 23 18.93 18.28 15.67
CA PRO A 23 19.87 19.10 16.40
C PRO A 23 19.97 18.69 17.87
N GLU A 24 21.16 18.80 18.44
CA GLU A 24 21.42 18.51 19.84
C GLU A 24 20.43 19.28 20.74
N GLY A 25 19.72 18.56 21.61
CA GLY A 25 18.65 19.10 22.45
C GLY A 25 17.23 18.92 21.92
N SER A 26 17.04 18.35 20.73
CA SER A 26 15.72 17.95 20.26
C SER A 26 15.15 16.82 21.11
N TYR A 27 13.84 16.89 21.40
CA TYR A 27 13.13 15.84 22.12
C TYR A 27 13.09 14.51 21.34
N TYR A 28 13.12 14.61 20.02
CA TYR A 28 13.14 13.45 19.12
C TYR A 28 14.50 13.34 18.44
N PRO A 29 15.22 12.19 18.61
CA PRO A 29 16.56 12.03 18.03
C PRO A 29 16.57 11.83 16.52
N PHE A 30 15.42 11.46 15.90
CA PHE A 30 15.30 11.20 14.47
C PHE A 30 14.02 11.79 13.88
N THR A 31 14.04 12.02 12.59
CA THR A 31 12.81 12.31 11.84
C THR A 31 12.01 11.02 11.65
N LYS A 32 10.71 11.06 11.96
CA LYS A 32 9.80 9.96 11.62
C LYS A 32 9.80 9.71 10.11
N GLY A 33 9.86 8.42 9.65
CA GLY A 33 9.85 8.20 8.24
C GLY A 33 9.80 6.84 7.58
N LEU A 34 9.59 6.87 6.25
CA LEU A 34 9.59 5.72 5.37
C LEU A 34 11.01 5.47 4.82
N ARG A 35 11.47 4.24 4.87
CA ARG A 35 12.70 3.78 4.25
C ARG A 35 12.41 2.62 3.31
N GLY A 36 12.83 2.76 2.06
CA GLY A 36 12.81 1.70 1.08
C GLY A 36 14.22 1.29 0.68
N GLU A 37 14.41 0.00 0.44
CA GLU A 37 15.63 -0.58 -0.14
C GLU A 37 15.25 -1.26 -1.45
N VAL A 38 16.13 -1.18 -2.44
CA VAL A 38 15.89 -1.75 -3.78
C VAL A 38 15.76 -3.25 -3.70
N ALA A 39 14.89 -3.84 -4.52
CA ALA A 39 14.77 -5.28 -4.64
C ALA A 39 16.08 -5.93 -5.08
N ASP A 40 16.38 -7.10 -4.52
CA ASP A 40 17.51 -7.93 -4.96
C ASP A 40 17.17 -8.52 -6.32
N GLU A 41 18.06 -8.32 -7.30
CA GLU A 41 17.80 -8.71 -8.70
C GLU A 41 17.41 -10.18 -8.86
N GLN A 42 18.01 -11.06 -8.03
CA GLN A 42 17.75 -12.49 -8.06
C GLN A 42 16.32 -12.89 -7.65
N TYR A 43 15.58 -12.02 -6.95
CA TYR A 43 14.22 -12.30 -6.47
C TYR A 43 13.14 -11.43 -7.15
N VAL A 44 13.54 -10.62 -8.13
CA VAL A 44 12.60 -9.75 -8.87
C VAL A 44 11.56 -10.57 -9.62
N GLY A 45 11.94 -11.73 -10.17
CA GLY A 45 11.01 -12.64 -10.85
C GLY A 45 9.88 -13.09 -9.95
N GLU A 46 10.22 -13.65 -8.80
CA GLU A 46 9.29 -14.18 -7.80
C GLU A 46 8.43 -13.06 -7.18
N GLN A 47 9.01 -11.88 -6.99
CA GLN A 47 8.25 -10.71 -6.53
C GLN A 47 7.23 -10.27 -7.58
N LEU A 48 7.57 -10.27 -8.86
CA LEU A 48 6.63 -9.95 -9.94
C LEU A 48 5.53 -11.00 -10.05
N ASP A 49 5.84 -12.28 -9.94
CA ASP A 49 4.87 -13.37 -9.92
C ASP A 49 3.88 -13.22 -8.75
N LEU A 50 4.38 -12.81 -7.57
CA LEU A 50 3.54 -12.51 -6.41
C LEU A 50 2.59 -11.34 -6.69
N ILE A 51 3.09 -10.25 -7.25
CA ILE A 51 2.30 -9.04 -7.58
C ILE A 51 1.28 -9.38 -8.66
N GLU A 52 1.67 -10.10 -9.70
CA GLU A 52 0.80 -10.48 -10.80
C GLU A 52 -0.34 -11.37 -10.32
N SER A 53 -0.03 -12.45 -9.60
CA SER A 53 -1.01 -13.43 -9.14
C SER A 53 -1.96 -12.89 -8.07
N LEU A 54 -1.50 -12.02 -7.17
CA LEU A 54 -2.29 -11.53 -6.02
C LEU A 54 -2.87 -10.13 -6.22
N PHE A 55 -2.53 -9.45 -7.32
CA PHE A 55 -3.00 -8.10 -7.58
C PHE A 55 -3.43 -7.91 -9.05
N LEU A 56 -2.49 -7.95 -10.01
CA LEU A 56 -2.78 -7.51 -11.38
C LEU A 56 -3.85 -8.38 -12.05
N ASN A 57 -3.82 -9.69 -11.84
CA ASN A 57 -4.75 -10.64 -12.46
C ASN A 57 -6.22 -10.49 -11.99
N PHE A 58 -6.48 -9.68 -10.95
CA PHE A 58 -7.86 -9.39 -10.51
C PHE A 58 -8.53 -8.27 -11.32
N TYR A 59 -7.78 -7.54 -12.13
CA TYR A 59 -8.30 -6.39 -12.86
C TYR A 59 -8.15 -6.54 -14.37
N PRO A 60 -9.16 -6.13 -15.16
CA PRO A 60 -9.03 -6.06 -16.60
C PRO A 60 -7.92 -5.08 -17.02
N ASP A 61 -7.24 -5.37 -18.11
CA ASP A 61 -6.17 -4.51 -18.68
C ASP A 61 -6.62 -3.07 -18.88
N THR A 62 -7.87 -2.86 -19.28
CA THR A 62 -8.45 -1.53 -19.45
C THR A 62 -8.47 -0.73 -18.15
N THR A 63 -8.73 -1.39 -17.00
CA THR A 63 -8.70 -0.78 -15.68
C THR A 63 -7.26 -0.49 -15.27
N LEU A 64 -6.36 -1.45 -15.44
CA LEU A 64 -4.95 -1.28 -15.09
C LEU A 64 -4.32 -0.14 -15.89
N ASN A 65 -4.53 -0.10 -17.20
CA ASN A 65 -4.00 0.95 -18.08
C ASN A 65 -4.48 2.35 -17.74
N ARG A 66 -5.70 2.49 -17.23
CA ARG A 66 -6.28 3.78 -16.83
C ARG A 66 -5.90 4.21 -15.44
N CYS A 67 -5.67 3.27 -14.55
CA CYS A 67 -5.72 3.50 -13.11
C CYS A 67 -4.39 3.24 -12.40
N LEU A 68 -3.50 2.41 -12.94
CA LEU A 68 -2.17 2.25 -12.39
C LEU A 68 -1.43 3.59 -12.41
N PRO A 69 -0.59 3.85 -11.42
CA PRO A 69 0.30 5.00 -11.45
C PRO A 69 1.35 4.83 -12.56
N LEU A 70 2.09 5.90 -12.82
CA LEU A 70 3.13 5.90 -13.85
C LEU A 70 4.27 4.91 -13.58
N LYS A 71 4.45 4.53 -12.31
CA LYS A 71 5.60 3.73 -11.87
C LYS A 71 5.19 2.66 -10.88
N ILE A 72 5.84 1.52 -11.00
CA ILE A 72 5.88 0.46 -10.00
C ILE A 72 7.33 0.36 -9.54
N LEU A 73 7.55 0.51 -8.23
CA LEU A 73 8.86 0.41 -7.59
C LEU A 73 8.93 -0.91 -6.84
N LEU A 74 10.00 -1.66 -7.07
CA LEU A 74 10.24 -2.96 -6.43
C LEU A 74 11.27 -2.78 -5.31
N CYS A 75 10.89 -3.14 -4.10
CA CYS A 75 11.70 -2.98 -2.90
C CYS A 75 11.98 -4.35 -2.25
N SER A 76 13.18 -4.52 -1.74
CA SER A 76 13.52 -5.64 -0.82
C SER A 76 13.03 -5.36 0.59
N LYS A 77 12.86 -4.07 0.93
CA LYS A 77 12.41 -3.59 2.23
C LYS A 77 11.61 -2.30 2.07
N LEU A 78 10.57 -2.17 2.88
CA LEU A 78 9.70 -0.99 2.86
C LEU A 78 9.12 -0.76 4.26
N ASP A 79 9.82 0.03 5.06
CA ASP A 79 9.59 0.20 6.49
C ASP A 79 9.34 1.65 6.88
N GLU A 80 8.48 1.85 7.87
CA GLU A 80 8.30 3.13 8.54
C GLU A 80 8.99 3.11 9.90
N TYR A 81 9.75 4.15 10.18
CA TYR A 81 10.45 4.33 11.44
C TYR A 81 9.85 5.49 12.25
N SER A 82 9.83 5.33 13.57
CA SER A 82 9.41 6.36 14.51
C SER A 82 10.47 7.47 14.64
N ALA A 83 10.09 8.58 15.29
CA ALA A 83 11.03 9.65 15.63
C ALA A 83 12.11 9.23 16.64
N TYR A 84 11.99 8.05 17.24
CA TYR A 84 13.01 7.45 18.10
C TYR A 84 13.95 6.48 17.36
N GLY A 85 13.72 6.26 16.07
CA GLY A 85 14.49 5.32 15.24
C GLY A 85 14.00 3.87 15.29
N ASP A 86 12.89 3.62 15.99
CA ASP A 86 12.32 2.27 16.07
C ASP A 86 11.47 1.96 14.83
N LEU A 87 11.50 0.69 14.41
CA LEU A 87 10.61 0.19 13.36
C LEU A 87 9.15 0.26 13.83
N SER A 88 8.36 1.10 13.18
CA SER A 88 6.93 1.27 13.48
C SER A 88 6.05 0.32 12.69
N LYS A 89 6.35 0.14 11.39
CA LYS A 89 5.54 -0.66 10.48
C LYS A 89 6.35 -1.11 9.28
N THR A 90 6.12 -2.36 8.83
CA THR A 90 6.54 -2.85 7.51
C THR A 90 5.33 -2.86 6.58
N PHE A 91 5.47 -2.29 5.40
CA PHE A 91 4.42 -2.23 4.39
C PHE A 91 4.57 -3.35 3.37
N ASN A 92 3.47 -3.92 2.92
CA ASN A 92 3.43 -4.75 1.72
C ASN A 92 3.48 -3.89 0.46
N VAL A 93 2.78 -2.75 0.51
CA VAL A 93 2.72 -1.78 -0.57
C VAL A 93 2.59 -0.37 0.00
N TYR A 94 3.23 0.59 -0.64
CA TYR A 94 3.10 2.00 -0.32
C TYR A 94 2.56 2.79 -1.51
N ASN A 95 1.56 3.66 -1.25
CA ASN A 95 0.94 4.50 -2.25
C ASN A 95 1.62 5.87 -2.30
N GLY A 96 2.49 6.06 -3.27
CA GLY A 96 3.09 7.36 -3.55
C GLY A 96 2.21 8.23 -4.45
N TYR A 97 2.67 9.43 -4.78
CA TYR A 97 1.94 10.36 -5.64
C TYR A 97 1.70 9.79 -7.04
N ASP A 98 2.76 9.30 -7.69
CA ASP A 98 2.77 8.78 -9.06
C ASP A 98 3.30 7.34 -9.16
N TYR A 99 3.43 6.64 -8.04
CA TYR A 99 3.95 5.28 -7.96
C TYR A 99 3.24 4.41 -6.93
N LEU A 100 3.37 3.10 -7.10
CA LEU A 100 3.17 2.10 -6.06
C LEU A 100 4.50 1.42 -5.79
N ALA A 101 4.95 1.40 -4.53
CA ALA A 101 6.14 0.67 -4.13
C ALA A 101 5.71 -0.64 -3.47
N PHE A 102 6.24 -1.76 -3.96
CA PHE A 102 5.95 -3.12 -3.46
C PHE A 102 7.16 -3.66 -2.71
N ASN A 103 6.91 -4.25 -1.56
CA ASN A 103 7.92 -4.90 -0.74
C ASN A 103 8.16 -6.36 -1.16
N TRP A 104 9.09 -7.01 -0.45
CA TRP A 104 9.40 -8.44 -0.52
C TRP A 104 10.21 -8.88 -1.73
N GLY A 105 10.93 -7.99 -2.40
CA GLY A 105 11.96 -8.33 -3.40
C GLY A 105 13.24 -8.86 -2.75
N ASN A 106 13.10 -9.86 -1.88
CA ASN A 106 14.19 -10.52 -1.16
C ASN A 106 13.86 -12.00 -0.94
N GLU A 107 14.75 -12.77 -0.33
CA GLU A 107 14.59 -14.21 -0.09
C GLU A 107 13.26 -14.61 0.57
N SER A 108 12.67 -13.70 1.38
CA SER A 108 11.41 -14.00 2.08
C SER A 108 10.24 -14.29 1.13
N VAL A 109 10.29 -13.80 -0.12
CA VAL A 109 9.24 -14.06 -1.12
C VAL A 109 9.07 -15.55 -1.42
N LEU A 110 10.15 -16.32 -1.36
CA LEU A 110 10.16 -17.76 -1.64
C LEU A 110 9.40 -18.58 -0.58
N THR A 111 9.30 -18.05 0.62
CA THR A 111 8.74 -18.75 1.79
C THR A 111 7.40 -18.16 2.26
N PHE A 112 6.75 -17.35 1.43
CA PHE A 112 5.45 -16.74 1.77
C PHE A 112 4.42 -17.83 2.07
N THR A 113 3.92 -17.78 3.30
CA THR A 113 2.79 -18.58 3.75
C THR A 113 1.47 -18.06 3.16
N ASP A 114 0.43 -18.88 3.16
CA ASP A 114 -0.89 -18.45 2.68
C ASP A 114 -1.46 -17.27 3.50
N VAL A 115 -1.14 -17.20 4.79
CA VAL A 115 -1.51 -16.05 5.64
C VAL A 115 -0.84 -14.77 5.14
N GLN A 116 0.44 -14.81 4.82
CA GLN A 116 1.18 -13.66 4.30
C GLN A 116 0.67 -13.26 2.90
N LYS A 117 0.41 -14.24 2.02
CA LYS A 117 -0.20 -14.00 0.70
C LYS A 117 -1.57 -13.33 0.81
N ASN A 118 -2.42 -13.78 1.73
CA ASN A 118 -3.72 -13.18 1.97
C ASN A 118 -3.60 -11.75 2.52
N SER A 119 -2.67 -11.51 3.44
CA SER A 119 -2.38 -10.17 3.95
C SER A 119 -1.89 -9.23 2.85
N PHE A 120 -0.95 -9.69 2.04
CA PHE A 120 -0.44 -8.95 0.89
C PHE A 120 -1.56 -8.61 -0.10
N ARG A 121 -2.34 -9.61 -0.53
CA ARG A 121 -3.48 -9.42 -1.43
C ARG A 121 -4.48 -8.40 -0.91
N LYS A 122 -4.87 -8.52 0.35
CA LYS A 122 -5.81 -7.60 0.99
C LYS A 122 -5.28 -6.17 1.00
N GLU A 123 -4.03 -5.97 1.41
CA GLU A 123 -3.45 -4.63 1.54
C GLU A 123 -3.26 -3.97 0.18
N VAL A 124 -2.71 -4.70 -0.81
CA VAL A 124 -2.46 -4.17 -2.15
C VAL A 124 -3.76 -3.77 -2.84
N ASN A 125 -4.78 -4.63 -2.80
CA ASN A 125 -6.07 -4.30 -3.43
C ASN A 125 -6.78 -3.15 -2.71
N ASN A 126 -6.72 -3.09 -1.37
CA ASN A 126 -7.28 -1.97 -0.62
C ASN A 126 -6.60 -0.65 -0.98
N VAL A 127 -5.27 -0.63 -1.05
CA VAL A 127 -4.49 0.55 -1.45
C VAL A 127 -4.85 0.99 -2.88
N PHE A 128 -4.95 0.04 -3.82
CA PHE A 128 -5.30 0.35 -5.20
C PHE A 128 -6.73 0.89 -5.33
N LEU A 129 -7.71 0.26 -4.70
CA LEU A 129 -9.10 0.73 -4.71
C LEU A 129 -9.24 2.12 -4.08
N THR A 130 -8.57 2.37 -2.96
CA THR A 130 -8.53 3.70 -2.34
C THR A 130 -7.95 4.73 -3.31
N ARG A 131 -6.84 4.38 -3.99
CA ARG A 131 -6.24 5.24 -5.02
C ARG A 131 -7.19 5.55 -6.17
N LEU A 132 -8.00 4.57 -6.63
CA LEU A 132 -9.00 4.80 -7.68
C LEU A 132 -10.02 5.84 -7.27
N LEU A 133 -10.48 5.80 -6.03
CA LEU A 133 -11.43 6.77 -5.48
C LEU A 133 -10.78 8.15 -5.32
N ASP A 134 -9.61 8.23 -4.69
CA ASP A 134 -8.89 9.48 -4.43
C ASP A 134 -8.50 10.23 -5.71
N LYS A 135 -8.18 9.50 -6.77
CA LYS A 135 -7.82 10.08 -8.08
C LYS A 135 -9.02 10.27 -9.00
N ALA A 136 -10.25 10.07 -8.50
CA ALA A 136 -11.49 10.15 -9.28
C ALA A 136 -11.45 9.32 -10.59
N LYS A 137 -10.76 8.18 -10.56
CA LYS A 137 -10.68 7.25 -11.69
C LYS A 137 -11.95 6.40 -11.83
N VAL A 138 -12.66 6.22 -10.71
CA VAL A 138 -13.96 5.58 -10.62
C VAL A 138 -14.96 6.61 -10.08
N ILE A 139 -16.04 6.80 -10.82
CA ILE A 139 -17.16 7.62 -10.37
C ILE A 139 -18.17 6.65 -9.75
N VAL A 140 -18.46 6.84 -8.48
CA VAL A 140 -19.51 6.07 -7.81
C VAL A 140 -20.86 6.58 -8.28
N ASP A 141 -21.71 5.69 -8.78
CA ASP A 141 -23.06 6.06 -9.23
C ASP A 141 -23.83 6.67 -8.06
N PRO A 142 -24.50 7.82 -8.23
CA PRO A 142 -25.34 8.42 -7.19
C PRO A 142 -26.37 7.45 -6.60
N ALA A 143 -26.89 6.51 -7.40
CA ALA A 143 -27.80 5.46 -6.95
C ALA A 143 -27.23 4.59 -5.81
N PHE A 144 -25.90 4.48 -5.71
CA PHE A 144 -25.25 3.79 -4.60
C PHE A 144 -25.56 4.45 -3.25
N TYR A 145 -25.76 5.74 -3.23
CA TYR A 145 -26.03 6.51 -2.01
C TYR A 145 -27.53 6.67 -1.71
N GLU A 146 -28.43 6.36 -2.65
CA GLU A 146 -29.87 6.56 -2.49
C GLU A 146 -30.50 5.73 -1.36
N GLY A 147 -29.91 4.57 -1.04
CA GLY A 147 -30.37 3.71 0.07
C GLY A 147 -29.72 4.03 1.42
N MET A 148 -28.81 5.02 1.48
CA MET A 148 -28.04 5.32 2.68
C MET A 148 -28.63 6.51 3.44
N ASN A 149 -28.89 6.32 4.73
CA ASN A 149 -29.31 7.41 5.62
C ASN A 149 -28.13 7.83 6.50
N TYR A 150 -27.59 9.02 6.22
CA TYR A 150 -26.46 9.63 6.94
C TYR A 150 -26.84 10.39 8.21
N GLU A 151 -28.14 10.43 8.58
CA GLU A 151 -28.53 10.97 9.87
C GLU A 151 -27.94 10.13 11.00
N ARG A 152 -27.86 10.69 12.18
CA ARG A 152 -27.19 10.10 13.36
C ARG A 152 -27.21 8.55 13.41
N ILE A 153 -26.09 7.94 12.99
CA ILE A 153 -25.93 6.49 12.93
C ILE A 153 -25.58 5.97 14.32
N THR A 154 -26.29 4.96 14.79
CA THR A 154 -25.99 4.26 16.05
C THR A 154 -25.45 2.86 15.79
N ALA A 155 -24.82 2.24 16.79
CA ALA A 155 -24.29 0.89 16.66
C ALA A 155 -25.39 -0.17 16.40
N THR A 156 -26.64 0.14 16.74
CA THR A 156 -27.79 -0.78 16.62
C THR A 156 -28.49 -0.71 15.26
N ASP A 157 -28.41 0.42 14.56
CA ASP A 157 -29.14 0.65 13.30
C ASP A 157 -28.24 0.83 12.07
N MET A 158 -26.92 0.80 12.26
CA MET A 158 -25.97 1.04 11.16
C MET A 158 -26.17 0.11 9.96
N TYR A 159 -26.43 -1.18 10.21
CA TYR A 159 -26.58 -2.16 9.13
C TYR A 159 -27.86 -1.93 8.31
N SER A 160 -28.96 -1.61 8.98
CA SER A 160 -30.22 -1.29 8.29
C SER A 160 -30.16 0.01 7.48
N ARG A 161 -29.18 0.86 7.77
CA ARG A 161 -28.91 2.12 7.05
C ARG A 161 -27.83 1.99 5.98
N GLY A 162 -27.33 0.77 5.69
CA GLY A 162 -26.32 0.52 4.65
C GLY A 162 -24.88 0.73 5.09
N PHE A 163 -24.58 0.81 6.39
CA PHE A 163 -23.23 1.01 6.92
C PHE A 163 -22.69 -0.26 7.58
N ILE A 164 -21.38 -0.42 7.52
CA ILE A 164 -20.64 -1.52 8.17
C ILE A 164 -19.68 -0.91 9.19
N LYS A 165 -19.64 -1.48 10.39
CA LYS A 165 -18.69 -1.04 11.42
C LYS A 165 -17.27 -1.33 11.00
N ALA A 166 -16.41 -0.32 11.01
CA ALA A 166 -14.98 -0.50 10.74
C ALA A 166 -14.38 -1.49 11.76
N GLY A 167 -13.62 -2.47 11.26
CA GLY A 167 -12.96 -3.48 12.10
C GLY A 167 -13.83 -4.64 12.57
N THR A 168 -15.09 -4.72 12.15
CA THR A 168 -15.91 -5.91 12.38
C THR A 168 -15.42 -7.02 11.45
N LYS A 169 -14.92 -8.13 11.99
CA LYS A 169 -14.75 -9.34 11.19
C LYS A 169 -16.14 -9.77 10.77
N GLN A 170 -16.36 -9.91 9.47
CA GLN A 170 -17.57 -10.54 8.97
C GLN A 170 -17.55 -11.96 9.56
N ALA A 171 -18.62 -12.35 10.27
CA ALA A 171 -18.80 -13.74 10.67
C ALA A 171 -18.99 -14.53 9.37
N ASP A 172 -18.19 -15.59 9.21
CA ASP A 172 -18.30 -16.55 8.10
C ASP A 172 -19.66 -17.26 8.13
#